data_4b3a460760e2c7c7e91a0e06db732bfa
#
_entry.id   4b3a460760e2c7c7e91a0e06db732bfa
#
_cell.length_a   1.000
_cell.length_b   1.000
_cell.length_c   1.000
_cell.angle_alpha   90.00
_cell.angle_beta   90.00
_cell.angle_gamma   90.00
#
_symmetry.space_group_name_H-M   'P 1'
#
loop_
_entity.id
_entity.type
_entity.pdbx_description
1 polymer ?
#
loop_
_entity_poly.entity_id
_entity_poly.type
_entity_poly.pdbx_seq_one_letter_code
_entity_poly.pdbx_strand_id
1 'polypeptide(L)'
;MKEREPEWYEEARNGPFRDSRFTEAAADKVIMRVRSGKQVPERASHKLRLSFIVAVVLLLAGAGMLLQQQGLLGEGRHAGLFYQKVKAPDLTDAGIRKTAERIMQEQLGKKLPFASLERMEKINQAVVVFGEGEFPCTIKINTETGQVTEWNMSAYYGLTEIDSKLINEAIVKLRENGYVGGFSVTGFKHSTYYYPEAEQAIQTRDILLGKEGRIDYANGLYAGATIDLDEDEVSDDVIQKADKALKILRGNRTDHLYKITRGLAAKWDVITFEYGDNENGVCTVIMDYSTHELLQVEDNSLYIEGSYDSGIRGEQDTKLLAMDNAKLQSSAAVIADELFGIRLEDYTVVNKTIGNISFESPSGDFRINAAFNYEGVFYSMGRQITTPE
;
A
#
# COMPACT_ATOMS: atom_id res chain seq x y z
N MET A 1 -42.27 17.45 12.35
CA MET A 1 -41.36 18.51 11.86
C MET A 1 -40.41 17.83 10.94
N LYS A 2 -40.39 18.12 9.63
CA LYS A 2 -39.36 17.64 8.70
C LYS A 2 -38.12 18.48 8.96
N GLU A 3 -37.04 17.87 9.42
CA GLU A 3 -35.74 18.53 9.51
C GLU A 3 -35.32 18.98 8.10
N ARG A 4 -35.00 20.25 7.95
CA ARG A 4 -34.44 20.80 6.72
C ARG A 4 -33.08 20.17 6.48
N GLU A 5 -32.89 19.58 5.33
CA GLU A 5 -31.59 19.10 4.90
C GLU A 5 -30.59 20.28 4.84
N PRO A 6 -29.31 20.08 5.29
CA PRO A 6 -28.30 21.14 5.28
C PRO A 6 -27.98 21.59 3.85
N GLU A 7 -27.71 22.88 3.64
CA GLU A 7 -27.44 23.50 2.34
C GLU A 7 -26.27 22.81 1.57
N TRP A 8 -25.26 22.31 2.27
CA TRP A 8 -24.16 21.56 1.67
C TRP A 8 -24.58 20.24 1.01
N TYR A 9 -25.73 19.68 1.38
CA TYR A 9 -26.26 18.44 0.81
C TYR A 9 -26.76 18.66 -0.63
N GLU A 10 -27.38 19.80 -0.89
CA GLU A 10 -27.81 20.22 -2.24
C GLU A 10 -26.61 20.51 -3.14
N GLU A 11 -25.55 21.13 -2.62
CA GLU A 11 -24.30 21.36 -3.36
C GLU A 11 -23.56 20.06 -3.68
N ALA A 12 -23.47 19.12 -2.73
CA ALA A 12 -22.87 17.80 -2.95
C ALA A 12 -23.66 16.97 -3.98
N ARG A 13 -24.98 17.09 -4.00
CA ARG A 13 -25.85 16.42 -4.97
C ARG A 13 -25.73 17.00 -6.38
N ASN A 14 -25.39 18.26 -6.52
CA ASN A 14 -25.23 18.97 -7.79
C ASN A 14 -23.77 19.24 -8.21
N GLY A 15 -22.79 18.77 -7.44
CA GLY A 15 -21.36 18.96 -7.67
C GLY A 15 -20.78 18.14 -8.85
N PRO A 16 -19.47 18.20 -9.07
CA PRO A 16 -18.79 17.64 -10.25
C PRO A 16 -18.84 16.11 -10.39
N PHE A 17 -19.48 15.41 -9.45
CA PHE A 17 -19.66 13.95 -9.48
C PHE A 17 -20.88 13.48 -10.30
N ARG A 18 -21.33 14.28 -11.26
CA ARG A 18 -22.44 13.94 -12.18
C ARG A 18 -22.10 12.82 -13.17
N ASP A 19 -20.85 12.42 -13.28
CA ASP A 19 -20.46 11.28 -14.11
C ASP A 19 -20.86 9.97 -13.43
N SER A 20 -21.43 9.08 -14.23
CA SER A 20 -22.18 7.85 -13.95
C SER A 20 -21.50 6.78 -13.09
N ARG A 21 -20.39 7.09 -12.42
CA ARG A 21 -19.61 6.18 -11.58
C ARG A 21 -19.94 6.25 -10.08
N PHE A 22 -20.66 7.27 -9.66
CA PHE A 22 -21.12 7.40 -8.29
C PHE A 22 -22.64 7.23 -8.24
N THR A 23 -23.09 6.02 -7.99
CA THR A 23 -24.52 5.71 -7.92
C THR A 23 -25.12 6.31 -6.63
N GLU A 24 -26.41 6.70 -6.67
CA GLU A 24 -27.18 7.16 -5.50
C GLU A 24 -27.03 6.19 -4.30
N ALA A 25 -26.98 4.89 -4.57
CA ALA A 25 -26.74 3.86 -3.56
C ALA A 25 -25.35 3.94 -2.90
N ALA A 26 -24.33 4.43 -3.58
CA ALA A 26 -22.99 4.62 -3.01
C ALA A 26 -22.96 5.89 -2.12
N ALA A 27 -23.65 6.96 -2.53
CA ALA A 27 -23.79 8.17 -1.74
C ALA A 27 -24.58 7.90 -0.45
N ASP A 28 -25.67 7.15 -0.52
CA ASP A 28 -26.48 6.77 0.64
C ASP A 28 -25.70 5.89 1.63
N LYS A 29 -24.82 4.99 1.15
CA LYS A 29 -23.94 4.20 2.02
C LYS A 29 -22.93 5.07 2.78
N VAL A 30 -22.34 6.07 2.11
CA VAL A 30 -21.42 7.02 2.77
C VAL A 30 -22.18 7.83 3.83
N ILE A 31 -23.34 8.33 3.51
CA ILE A 31 -24.20 9.10 4.45
C ILE A 31 -24.64 8.24 5.64
N MET A 32 -25.04 6.99 5.42
CA MET A 32 -25.34 6.06 6.50
C MET A 32 -24.14 5.78 7.41
N ARG A 33 -22.94 5.65 6.86
CA ARG A 33 -21.71 5.48 7.64
C ARG A 33 -21.39 6.71 8.49
N VAL A 34 -21.53 7.90 7.94
CA VAL A 34 -21.34 9.17 8.66
C VAL A 34 -22.41 9.38 9.74
N ARG A 35 -23.67 9.05 9.46
CA ARG A 35 -24.79 9.19 10.43
C ARG A 35 -24.79 8.10 11.52
N SER A 36 -24.23 6.93 11.26
CA SER A 36 -24.28 5.82 12.21
C SER A 36 -23.38 5.98 13.41
N GLY A 37 -22.42 6.92 13.42
CA GLY A 37 -21.64 7.36 14.59
C GLY A 37 -21.22 6.27 15.60
N LYS A 38 -21.16 4.99 15.21
CA LYS A 38 -20.95 3.89 16.14
C LYS A 38 -19.46 3.56 16.26
N GLN A 39 -18.98 3.80 17.45
CA GLN A 39 -17.69 3.36 17.97
C GLN A 39 -17.43 1.89 17.63
N VAL A 40 -16.32 1.64 16.95
CA VAL A 40 -15.73 0.31 16.84
C VAL A 40 -15.01 0.04 18.16
N PRO A 41 -15.22 -1.09 18.82
CA PRO A 41 -14.51 -1.40 20.07
C PRO A 41 -13.01 -1.51 19.81
N GLU A 42 -12.26 -0.91 20.73
CA GLU A 42 -10.81 -0.99 20.82
C GLU A 42 -10.34 -2.45 20.74
N ARG A 43 -9.53 -2.77 19.76
CA ARG A 43 -8.64 -3.91 19.80
C ARG A 43 -7.20 -3.45 19.58
N ALA A 44 -6.36 -4.05 20.40
CA ALA A 44 -4.94 -3.81 20.59
C ALA A 44 -4.15 -3.41 19.33
N SER A 45 -3.31 -2.43 19.53
CA SER A 45 -2.19 -1.93 18.73
C SER A 45 -1.61 -2.91 17.69
N HIS A 46 -1.95 -2.72 16.43
CA HIS A 46 -1.16 -3.18 15.29
C HIS A 46 -0.46 -1.97 14.67
N LYS A 47 0.51 -1.49 15.42
CA LYS A 47 1.33 -0.34 15.06
C LYS A 47 2.35 -0.76 14.11
N LEU A 48 2.52 -0.83 12.95
CA LEU A 48 3.82 -0.91 12.26
C LEU A 48 3.90 -1.36 10.80
N ARG A 49 2.80 -1.52 10.11
CA ARG A 49 2.89 -1.98 8.72
C ARG A 49 2.27 -1.04 7.68
N LEU A 50 1.76 0.10 8.11
CA LEU A 50 1.08 1.02 7.17
C LEU A 50 2.07 1.81 6.30
N SER A 51 3.22 2.19 6.83
CA SER A 51 4.16 3.07 6.12
C SER A 51 4.84 2.36 4.94
N PHE A 52 5.28 1.12 5.15
CA PHE A 52 5.87 0.30 4.07
C PHE A 52 4.82 -0.06 3.00
N ILE A 53 3.58 -0.30 3.44
CA ILE A 53 2.45 -0.55 2.53
C ILE A 53 2.11 0.71 1.73
N VAL A 54 2.18 1.90 2.29
CA VAL A 54 1.87 3.16 1.60
C VAL A 54 2.93 3.48 0.55
N ALA A 55 4.22 3.31 0.83
CA ALA A 55 5.27 3.50 -0.17
C ALA A 55 5.16 2.47 -1.32
N VAL A 56 4.94 1.21 -1.00
CA VAL A 56 4.75 0.14 -1.99
C VAL A 56 3.41 0.29 -2.72
N VAL A 57 2.33 0.74 -2.06
CA VAL A 57 1.02 0.98 -2.70
C VAL A 57 1.07 2.21 -3.61
N LEU A 58 1.80 3.26 -3.26
CA LEU A 58 2.03 4.40 -4.17
C LEU A 58 2.89 4.01 -5.37
N LEU A 59 3.91 3.15 -5.17
CA LEU A 59 4.70 2.57 -6.25
C LEU A 59 3.86 1.65 -7.15
N LEU A 60 2.98 0.83 -6.57
CA LEU A 60 2.13 -0.11 -7.32
C LEU A 60 0.93 0.60 -7.99
N ALA A 61 0.37 1.65 -7.40
CA ALA A 61 -0.70 2.45 -8.01
C ALA A 61 -0.18 3.23 -9.22
N GLY A 62 1.04 3.79 -9.14
CA GLY A 62 1.70 4.42 -10.28
C GLY A 62 1.99 3.44 -11.43
N ALA A 63 2.45 2.23 -11.12
CA ALA A 63 2.69 1.19 -12.12
C ALA A 63 1.39 0.65 -12.73
N GLY A 64 0.32 0.52 -11.94
CA GLY A 64 -0.98 0.05 -12.41
C GLY A 64 -1.64 0.98 -13.43
N MET A 65 -1.56 2.30 -13.21
CA MET A 65 -2.09 3.29 -14.16
C MET A 65 -1.34 3.31 -15.50
N LEU A 66 -0.03 3.07 -15.48
CA LEU A 66 0.79 3.05 -16.71
C LEU A 66 0.61 1.77 -17.54
N LEU A 67 0.29 0.64 -16.92
CA LEU A 67 0.02 -0.62 -17.64
C LEU A 67 -1.35 -0.61 -18.33
N GLN A 68 -2.30 0.16 -17.83
CA GLN A 68 -3.61 0.33 -18.46
C GLN A 68 -3.54 1.12 -19.78
N GLN A 69 -2.57 2.02 -19.93
CA GLN A 69 -2.36 2.77 -21.18
C GLN A 69 -1.67 1.99 -22.30
N GLN A 70 -0.96 0.91 -21.98
CA GLN A 70 -0.17 0.18 -23.00
C GLN A 70 -0.88 -0.97 -23.70
N GLY A 71 -2.16 -1.26 -23.42
CA GLY A 71 -2.95 -2.24 -24.18
C GLY A 71 -2.43 -3.69 -24.12
N LEU A 72 -1.59 -4.03 -23.16
CA LEU A 72 -0.96 -5.35 -23.00
C LEU A 72 -1.77 -6.34 -22.17
N LEU A 73 -3.09 -6.15 -22.10
CA LEU A 73 -3.97 -7.12 -21.45
C LEU A 73 -4.24 -8.29 -22.41
N GLY A 74 -3.40 -9.31 -22.31
CA GLY A 74 -3.71 -10.62 -22.84
C GLY A 74 -5.00 -11.13 -22.18
N GLU A 75 -5.89 -11.68 -23.00
CA GLU A 75 -7.18 -12.25 -22.58
C GLU A 75 -6.99 -13.29 -21.47
N GLY A 76 -7.23 -12.88 -20.23
CA GLY A 76 -7.17 -13.74 -19.05
C GLY A 76 -8.35 -14.71 -19.03
N ARG A 77 -8.04 -15.99 -19.15
CA ARG A 77 -8.96 -17.13 -19.20
C ARG A 77 -9.72 -17.45 -17.89
N HIS A 78 -10.07 -16.51 -17.04
CA HIS A 78 -10.69 -16.85 -15.75
C HIS A 78 -11.98 -16.11 -15.38
N ALA A 79 -12.65 -15.42 -16.31
CA ALA A 79 -13.87 -14.66 -16.02
C ALA A 79 -15.18 -15.48 -16.15
N GLY A 80 -15.18 -16.80 -16.05
CA GLY A 80 -16.35 -17.59 -16.41
C GLY A 80 -16.91 -18.58 -15.39
N LEU A 81 -16.40 -18.71 -14.17
CA LEU A 81 -16.70 -19.89 -13.35
C LEU A 81 -17.60 -19.72 -12.11
N PHE A 82 -18.15 -18.56 -11.80
CA PHE A 82 -18.76 -18.34 -10.48
C PHE A 82 -20.29 -18.27 -10.40
N TYR A 83 -21.03 -18.64 -11.46
CA TYR A 83 -22.49 -18.76 -11.37
C TYR A 83 -22.98 -20.20 -11.64
N GLN A 84 -22.47 -21.17 -10.90
CA GLN A 84 -23.22 -22.39 -10.75
C GLN A 84 -24.33 -22.15 -9.72
N LYS A 85 -25.62 -22.32 -10.15
CA LYS A 85 -26.78 -22.44 -9.25
C LYS A 85 -26.52 -23.59 -8.29
N VAL A 86 -25.93 -23.30 -7.14
CA VAL A 86 -25.76 -24.26 -6.04
C VAL A 86 -27.17 -24.55 -5.52
N LYS A 87 -27.48 -25.83 -5.22
CA LYS A 87 -28.58 -26.24 -4.33
C LYS A 87 -28.66 -25.26 -3.17
N ALA A 88 -29.88 -24.95 -2.70
CA ALA A 88 -30.09 -24.00 -1.61
C ALA A 88 -28.97 -24.12 -0.59
N PRO A 89 -28.21 -23.03 -0.32
CA PRO A 89 -26.98 -23.12 0.42
C PRO A 89 -27.28 -23.66 1.81
N ASP A 90 -26.47 -24.59 2.28
CA ASP A 90 -26.54 -25.02 3.67
C ASP A 90 -25.99 -23.88 4.55
N LEU A 91 -26.88 -23.13 5.16
CA LEU A 91 -26.58 -21.95 5.99
C LEU A 91 -26.32 -22.31 7.46
N THR A 92 -26.21 -23.60 7.79
CA THR A 92 -25.69 -24.04 9.08
C THR A 92 -24.20 -23.71 9.20
N ASP A 93 -23.67 -23.67 10.40
CA ASP A 93 -22.23 -23.42 10.63
C ASP A 93 -21.36 -24.44 9.92
N ALA A 94 -21.80 -25.70 9.88
CA ALA A 94 -21.12 -26.77 9.16
C ALA A 94 -21.13 -26.52 7.62
N GLY A 95 -22.27 -26.08 7.06
CA GLY A 95 -22.39 -25.77 5.65
C GLY A 95 -21.60 -24.53 5.24
N ILE A 96 -21.63 -23.47 6.05
CA ILE A 96 -20.83 -22.25 5.86
C ILE A 96 -19.34 -22.59 5.90
N ARG A 97 -18.89 -23.34 6.91
CA ARG A 97 -17.51 -23.82 7.00
C ARG A 97 -17.10 -24.63 5.78
N LYS A 98 -17.91 -25.58 5.35
CA LYS A 98 -17.64 -26.39 4.16
C LYS A 98 -17.53 -25.55 2.88
N THR A 99 -18.36 -24.52 2.75
CA THR A 99 -18.29 -23.57 1.63
C THR A 99 -16.96 -22.80 1.66
N ALA A 100 -16.55 -22.30 2.83
CA ALA A 100 -15.28 -21.61 3.00
C ALA A 100 -14.08 -22.54 2.73
N GLU A 101 -14.08 -23.77 3.23
CA GLU A 101 -13.04 -24.77 2.95
C GLU A 101 -12.90 -25.06 1.44
N ARG A 102 -14.01 -25.14 0.70
CA ARG A 102 -14.00 -25.32 -0.74
C ARG A 102 -13.37 -24.12 -1.46
N ILE A 103 -13.78 -22.90 -1.11
CA ILE A 103 -13.20 -21.66 -1.68
C ILE A 103 -11.70 -21.58 -1.40
N MET A 104 -11.29 -21.86 -0.17
CA MET A 104 -9.88 -21.89 0.19
C MET A 104 -9.10 -22.90 -0.67
N GLN A 105 -9.62 -24.10 -0.83
CA GLN A 105 -8.97 -25.13 -1.68
C GLN A 105 -8.92 -24.72 -3.16
N GLU A 106 -9.98 -24.11 -3.68
CA GLU A 106 -10.04 -23.63 -5.06
C GLU A 106 -9.08 -22.48 -5.33
N GLN A 107 -8.93 -21.56 -4.39
CA GLN A 107 -8.13 -20.34 -4.56
C GLN A 107 -6.66 -20.51 -4.16
N LEU A 108 -6.38 -21.27 -3.11
CA LEU A 108 -5.01 -21.49 -2.66
C LEU A 108 -4.45 -22.86 -3.12
N GLY A 109 -5.27 -23.82 -3.55
CA GLY A 109 -4.80 -25.18 -3.77
C GLY A 109 -4.35 -25.91 -2.49
N LYS A 110 -4.58 -25.34 -1.32
CA LYS A 110 -4.07 -25.80 -0.03
C LYS A 110 -5.15 -25.69 1.04
N LYS A 111 -5.17 -26.67 1.97
CA LYS A 111 -6.05 -26.63 3.12
C LYS A 111 -5.27 -26.14 4.34
N LEU A 112 -5.80 -25.12 4.99
CA LEU A 112 -5.32 -24.66 6.27
C LEU A 112 -6.24 -25.13 7.40
N PRO A 113 -5.74 -25.29 8.62
CA PRO A 113 -6.56 -25.70 9.75
C PRO A 113 -7.65 -24.65 10.05
N PHE A 114 -8.85 -25.13 10.35
CA PHE A 114 -9.95 -24.26 10.77
C PHE A 114 -9.63 -23.67 12.15
N ALA A 115 -9.79 -22.36 12.30
CA ALA A 115 -9.57 -21.66 13.54
C ALA A 115 -10.89 -21.25 14.21
N SER A 116 -11.76 -20.53 13.50
CA SER A 116 -13.02 -20.06 14.06
C SER A 116 -14.09 -19.75 13.00
N LEU A 117 -15.34 -19.69 13.46
CA LEU A 117 -16.48 -19.15 12.71
C LEU A 117 -17.24 -18.20 13.66
N GLU A 118 -17.43 -16.97 13.22
CA GLU A 118 -18.20 -15.97 13.97
C GLU A 118 -19.35 -15.45 13.09
N ARG A 119 -20.57 -15.45 13.65
CA ARG A 119 -21.75 -14.85 13.01
C ARG A 119 -21.94 -13.42 13.44
N MET A 120 -22.05 -12.54 12.48
CA MET A 120 -22.37 -11.12 12.65
C MET A 120 -23.84 -10.89 12.25
N GLU A 121 -24.77 -11.24 13.12
CA GLU A 121 -26.22 -11.22 12.83
C GLU A 121 -26.72 -9.86 12.33
N LYS A 122 -26.17 -8.75 12.88
CA LYS A 122 -26.58 -7.38 12.50
C LYS A 122 -26.35 -7.02 11.04
N ILE A 123 -25.45 -7.72 10.37
CA ILE A 123 -25.07 -7.47 8.98
C ILE A 123 -25.22 -8.72 8.11
N ASN A 124 -25.89 -9.75 8.64
CA ASN A 124 -26.11 -11.03 7.97
C ASN A 124 -24.83 -11.64 7.36
N GLN A 125 -23.74 -11.63 8.12
CA GLN A 125 -22.47 -12.19 7.70
C GLN A 125 -21.95 -13.23 8.68
N ALA A 126 -21.25 -14.23 8.15
CA ALA A 126 -20.37 -15.11 8.89
C ALA A 126 -18.92 -14.90 8.44
N VAL A 127 -18.00 -14.81 9.38
CA VAL A 127 -16.56 -14.75 9.13
C VAL A 127 -15.96 -16.08 9.51
N VAL A 128 -15.37 -16.77 8.53
CA VAL A 128 -14.68 -18.03 8.73
C VAL A 128 -13.18 -17.77 8.68
N VAL A 129 -12.45 -18.25 9.68
CA VAL A 129 -11.02 -18.03 9.84
C VAL A 129 -10.29 -19.38 9.76
N PHE A 130 -9.22 -19.41 9.00
CA PHE A 130 -8.31 -20.55 8.87
C PHE A 130 -6.88 -20.13 9.11
N GLY A 131 -6.08 -21.07 9.61
CA GLY A 131 -4.68 -20.86 9.99
C GLY A 131 -4.54 -20.16 11.33
N GLU A 132 -3.32 -20.18 11.83
CA GLU A 132 -2.90 -19.53 13.06
C GLU A 132 -1.84 -18.49 12.73
N GLY A 133 -1.69 -17.46 13.58
CA GLY A 133 -0.66 -16.44 13.44
C GLY A 133 -1.20 -15.07 13.04
N GLU A 134 -0.30 -14.21 12.65
CA GLU A 134 -0.54 -12.77 12.45
C GLU A 134 -1.43 -12.44 11.24
N PHE A 135 -1.47 -13.32 10.24
CA PHE A 135 -2.25 -13.14 9.00
C PHE A 135 -3.12 -14.36 8.71
N PRO A 136 -4.19 -14.59 9.49
CA PRO A 136 -5.11 -15.69 9.22
C PRO A 136 -5.86 -15.46 7.91
N CYS A 137 -6.18 -16.56 7.22
CA CYS A 137 -7.08 -16.51 6.08
C CYS A 137 -8.51 -16.26 6.54
N THR A 138 -9.19 -15.28 5.97
CA THR A 138 -10.56 -14.92 6.31
C THR A 138 -11.46 -15.02 5.09
N ILE A 139 -12.65 -15.61 5.26
CA ILE A 139 -13.68 -15.69 4.23
C ILE A 139 -14.99 -15.22 4.84
N LYS A 140 -15.63 -14.22 4.22
CA LYS A 140 -16.91 -13.68 4.64
C LYS A 140 -18.02 -14.23 3.76
N ILE A 141 -19.08 -14.73 4.38
CA ILE A 141 -20.22 -15.35 3.72
C ILE A 141 -21.49 -14.69 4.23
N ASN A 142 -22.38 -14.30 3.31
CA ASN A 142 -23.70 -13.80 3.67
C ASN A 142 -24.54 -14.96 4.22
N THR A 143 -25.09 -14.79 5.43
CA THR A 143 -25.83 -15.85 6.16
C THR A 143 -27.25 -16.07 5.69
N GLU A 144 -27.78 -15.21 4.82
CA GLU A 144 -29.11 -15.37 4.22
C GLU A 144 -29.01 -16.04 2.86
N THR A 145 -27.99 -15.67 2.06
CA THR A 145 -27.88 -16.12 0.66
C THR A 145 -26.84 -17.21 0.47
N GLY A 146 -25.91 -17.40 1.42
CA GLY A 146 -24.76 -18.29 1.29
C GLY A 146 -23.71 -17.82 0.29
N GLN A 147 -23.82 -16.59 -0.23
CA GLN A 147 -22.84 -16.01 -1.14
C GLN A 147 -21.59 -15.56 -0.39
N VAL A 148 -20.43 -15.83 -0.99
CA VAL A 148 -19.17 -15.26 -0.52
C VAL A 148 -19.14 -13.78 -0.86
N THR A 149 -18.93 -12.94 0.14
CA THR A 149 -18.90 -11.48 0.00
C THR A 149 -17.50 -10.91 -0.03
N GLU A 150 -16.54 -11.61 0.58
CA GLU A 150 -15.14 -11.15 0.65
C GLU A 150 -14.25 -12.32 1.04
N TRP A 151 -13.02 -12.33 0.56
CA TRP A 151 -11.96 -13.13 1.18
C TRP A 151 -10.62 -12.39 1.18
N ASN A 152 -9.78 -12.77 2.14
CA ASN A 152 -8.38 -12.43 2.22
C ASN A 152 -7.64 -13.68 2.66
N MET A 153 -6.87 -14.27 1.78
CA MET A 153 -6.22 -15.56 2.01
C MET A 153 -4.78 -15.54 1.53
N SER A 154 -3.90 -16.17 2.29
CA SER A 154 -2.50 -16.37 1.92
C SER A 154 -2.01 -17.75 2.33
N ALA A 155 -1.14 -18.34 1.52
CA ALA A 155 -0.45 -19.58 1.85
C ALA A 155 1.01 -19.54 1.42
N TYR A 156 1.84 -20.25 2.18
CA TYR A 156 3.25 -20.47 1.85
C TYR A 156 3.43 -21.86 1.26
N TYR A 157 4.32 -21.96 0.28
CA TYR A 157 4.66 -23.19 -0.45
C TYR A 157 6.16 -23.41 -0.39
N GLY A 158 6.56 -24.65 -0.10
CA GLY A 158 7.96 -25.05 -0.17
C GLY A 158 8.42 -25.28 -1.60
N LEU A 159 9.72 -25.39 -1.83
CA LEU A 159 10.32 -25.54 -3.15
C LEU A 159 9.75 -26.69 -3.98
N THR A 160 9.37 -27.78 -3.34
CA THR A 160 8.79 -28.98 -4.03
C THR A 160 7.36 -28.75 -4.49
N GLU A 161 6.72 -27.72 -4.02
CA GLU A 161 5.33 -27.35 -4.36
C GLU A 161 5.28 -26.27 -5.46
N ILE A 162 6.43 -25.71 -5.86
CA ILE A 162 6.53 -24.62 -6.84
C ILE A 162 6.86 -25.19 -8.21
N ASP A 163 6.15 -24.71 -9.23
CA ASP A 163 6.50 -25.06 -10.62
C ASP A 163 7.88 -24.48 -10.99
N SER A 164 8.78 -25.33 -11.43
CA SER A 164 10.11 -24.94 -11.90
C SER A 164 10.07 -23.94 -13.05
N LYS A 165 9.02 -23.95 -13.85
CA LYS A 165 8.79 -22.96 -14.92
C LYS A 165 8.63 -21.57 -14.34
N LEU A 166 7.82 -21.40 -13.26
CA LEU A 166 7.63 -20.14 -12.59
C LEU A 166 8.96 -19.60 -12.05
N ILE A 167 9.76 -20.46 -11.44
CA ILE A 167 11.09 -20.08 -10.92
C ILE A 167 11.98 -19.56 -12.05
N ASN A 168 12.06 -20.30 -13.17
CA ASN A 168 12.89 -19.91 -14.30
C ASN A 168 12.43 -18.60 -14.94
N GLU A 169 11.12 -18.42 -15.13
CA GLU A 169 10.56 -17.18 -15.66
C GLU A 169 10.85 -15.99 -14.75
N ALA A 170 10.74 -16.17 -13.44
CA ALA A 170 11.07 -15.14 -12.46
C ALA A 170 12.53 -14.71 -12.51
N ILE A 171 13.46 -15.66 -12.61
CA ILE A 171 14.90 -15.37 -12.74
C ILE A 171 15.20 -14.66 -14.06
N VAL A 172 14.55 -15.03 -15.16
CA VAL A 172 14.68 -14.33 -16.44
C VAL A 172 14.18 -12.88 -16.30
N LYS A 173 13.02 -12.67 -15.70
CA LYS A 173 12.48 -11.32 -15.47
C LYS A 173 13.39 -10.47 -14.59
N LEU A 174 13.97 -11.05 -13.55
CA LEU A 174 14.91 -10.37 -12.69
C LEU A 174 16.16 -9.89 -13.47
N ARG A 175 16.70 -10.73 -14.37
CA ARG A 175 17.82 -10.40 -15.25
C ARG A 175 17.45 -9.33 -16.29
N GLU A 176 16.27 -9.41 -16.90
CA GLU A 176 15.75 -8.40 -17.84
C GLU A 176 15.65 -7.02 -17.19
N ASN A 177 15.45 -6.97 -15.86
CA ASN A 177 15.42 -5.73 -15.07
C ASN A 177 16.78 -5.35 -14.48
N GLY A 178 17.90 -5.93 -14.97
CA GLY A 178 19.26 -5.47 -14.65
C GLY A 178 19.90 -6.13 -13.42
N TYR A 179 19.32 -7.19 -12.86
CA TYR A 179 19.99 -7.95 -11.81
C TYR A 179 20.87 -9.04 -12.41
N VAL A 180 22.16 -9.00 -12.12
CA VAL A 180 23.16 -9.96 -12.64
C VAL A 180 23.60 -11.00 -11.63
N GLY A 181 23.20 -10.87 -10.37
CA GLY A 181 23.52 -11.81 -9.29
C GLY A 181 22.79 -13.14 -9.40
N GLY A 182 23.13 -14.06 -8.50
CA GLY A 182 22.36 -15.29 -8.27
C GLY A 182 21.07 -14.99 -7.52
N PHE A 183 20.04 -15.81 -7.75
CA PHE A 183 18.82 -15.76 -6.95
C PHE A 183 18.40 -17.18 -6.59
N SER A 184 18.51 -17.50 -5.31
CA SER A 184 18.30 -18.84 -4.76
C SER A 184 16.94 -18.93 -4.12
N VAL A 185 15.95 -19.41 -4.86
CA VAL A 185 14.57 -19.53 -4.37
C VAL A 185 14.52 -20.45 -3.14
N THR A 186 13.82 -19.99 -2.09
CA THR A 186 13.62 -20.71 -0.84
C THR A 186 12.15 -21.06 -0.58
N GLY A 187 11.22 -20.34 -1.22
CA GLY A 187 9.80 -20.56 -1.03
C GLY A 187 8.95 -19.64 -1.90
N PHE A 188 7.66 -19.77 -1.72
CA PHE A 188 6.68 -19.00 -2.47
C PHE A 188 5.49 -18.66 -1.55
N LYS A 189 5.02 -17.43 -1.61
CA LYS A 189 3.79 -17.00 -0.96
C LYS A 189 2.78 -16.60 -2.00
N HIS A 190 1.63 -17.28 -2.01
CA HIS A 190 0.48 -16.88 -2.80
C HIS A 190 -0.56 -16.22 -1.91
N SER A 191 -1.07 -15.07 -2.34
CA SER A 191 -2.16 -14.36 -1.67
C SER A 191 -3.26 -14.06 -2.67
N THR A 192 -4.50 -14.22 -2.25
CA THR A 192 -5.68 -13.91 -3.06
C THR A 192 -6.69 -13.11 -2.24
N TYR A 193 -7.27 -12.11 -2.87
CA TYR A 193 -8.23 -11.19 -2.30
C TYR A 193 -9.46 -11.12 -3.18
N TYR A 194 -10.62 -11.08 -2.58
CA TYR A 194 -11.88 -10.88 -3.29
C TYR A 194 -12.65 -9.72 -2.68
N TYR A 195 -12.89 -8.72 -3.51
CA TYR A 195 -13.70 -7.55 -3.19
C TYR A 195 -14.65 -7.31 -4.36
N PRO A 196 -15.94 -7.69 -4.24
CA PRO A 196 -16.88 -7.65 -5.37
C PRO A 196 -17.13 -6.24 -5.92
N GLU A 197 -16.83 -5.20 -5.13
CA GLU A 197 -16.99 -3.80 -5.53
C GLU A 197 -15.73 -3.22 -6.22
N ALA A 198 -14.63 -3.98 -6.26
CA ALA A 198 -13.41 -3.55 -6.94
C ALA A 198 -13.52 -3.75 -8.45
N GLU A 199 -12.87 -2.91 -9.24
CA GLU A 199 -12.81 -3.01 -10.71
C GLU A 199 -12.35 -4.40 -11.16
N GLN A 200 -11.36 -4.96 -10.46
CA GLN A 200 -10.97 -6.36 -10.54
C GLN A 200 -11.35 -7.06 -9.24
N ALA A 201 -12.45 -7.82 -9.29
CA ALA A 201 -13.04 -8.43 -8.09
C ALA A 201 -12.08 -9.41 -7.40
N ILE A 202 -11.29 -10.18 -8.16
CA ILE A 202 -10.24 -11.07 -7.62
C ILE A 202 -8.88 -10.47 -7.93
N GLN A 203 -8.07 -10.30 -6.89
CA GLN A 203 -6.70 -9.83 -6.98
C GLN A 203 -5.76 -10.91 -6.43
N THR A 204 -4.63 -11.09 -7.07
CA THR A 204 -3.60 -12.00 -6.57
C THR A 204 -2.28 -11.28 -6.35
N ARG A 205 -1.56 -11.70 -5.34
CA ARG A 205 -0.18 -11.30 -5.09
C ARG A 205 0.65 -12.53 -4.83
N ASP A 206 1.66 -12.70 -5.65
CA ASP A 206 2.59 -13.80 -5.58
C ASP A 206 3.97 -13.27 -5.21
N ILE A 207 4.63 -13.91 -4.27
CA ILE A 207 5.96 -13.52 -3.82
C ILE A 207 6.86 -14.75 -3.87
N LEU A 208 7.83 -14.73 -4.76
CA LEU A 208 8.88 -15.72 -4.78
C LEU A 208 9.98 -15.29 -3.80
N LEU A 209 10.17 -16.06 -2.76
CA LEU A 209 11.15 -15.80 -1.71
C LEU A 209 12.50 -16.41 -2.10
N GLY A 210 13.58 -15.67 -1.91
CA GLY A 210 14.95 -16.11 -2.13
C GLY A 210 15.83 -15.81 -0.93
N LYS A 211 17.05 -16.33 -0.95
CA LYS A 211 18.07 -15.97 0.04
C LYS A 211 18.50 -14.53 -0.10
N GLU A 212 18.52 -14.05 -1.32
CA GLU A 212 19.00 -12.73 -1.72
C GLU A 212 17.86 -11.67 -1.72
N GLY A 213 16.64 -12.05 -1.34
CA GLY A 213 15.50 -11.14 -1.31
C GLY A 213 14.20 -11.77 -1.81
N ARG A 214 13.41 -11.02 -2.58
CA ARG A 214 12.10 -11.49 -3.10
C ARG A 214 11.79 -10.93 -4.48
N ILE A 215 10.92 -11.65 -5.20
CA ILE A 215 10.34 -11.21 -6.47
C ILE A 215 8.82 -11.16 -6.30
N ASP A 216 8.22 -10.03 -6.60
CA ASP A 216 6.79 -9.77 -6.43
C ASP A 216 6.06 -9.80 -7.77
N TYR A 217 4.88 -10.44 -7.79
CA TYR A 217 3.92 -10.43 -8.88
C TYR A 217 2.57 -9.93 -8.38
N ALA A 218 1.89 -9.17 -9.20
CA ALA A 218 0.52 -8.73 -8.95
C ALA A 218 -0.36 -9.18 -10.13
N ASN A 219 -1.41 -9.94 -9.85
CA ASN A 219 -2.31 -10.48 -10.86
C ASN A 219 -1.58 -11.23 -12.00
N GLY A 220 -0.55 -11.99 -11.62
CA GLY A 220 0.27 -12.76 -12.54
C GLY A 220 1.30 -11.97 -13.35
N LEU A 221 1.38 -10.64 -13.17
CA LEU A 221 2.35 -9.77 -13.82
C LEU A 221 3.51 -9.48 -12.87
N TYR A 222 4.73 -9.47 -13.40
CA TYR A 222 5.90 -9.04 -12.65
C TYR A 222 5.73 -7.60 -12.16
N ALA A 223 5.75 -7.42 -10.84
CA ALA A 223 5.59 -6.12 -10.19
C ALA A 223 6.93 -5.51 -9.80
N GLY A 224 7.94 -6.35 -9.52
CA GLY A 224 9.27 -5.91 -9.15
C GLY A 224 10.01 -6.96 -8.34
N ALA A 225 11.20 -6.60 -7.88
CA ALA A 225 11.97 -7.39 -6.95
C ALA A 225 12.62 -6.49 -5.89
N THR A 226 12.86 -7.04 -4.73
CA THR A 226 13.66 -6.41 -3.67
C THR A 226 14.80 -7.35 -3.36
N ILE A 227 16.03 -6.88 -3.55
CA ILE A 227 17.26 -7.63 -3.30
C ILE A 227 17.91 -7.04 -2.05
N ASP A 228 18.21 -7.87 -1.08
CA ASP A 228 18.99 -7.50 0.08
C ASP A 228 20.46 -7.33 -0.34
N LEU A 229 21.09 -6.25 0.08
CA LEU A 229 22.51 -5.96 -0.19
C LEU A 229 23.28 -5.98 1.13
N ASP A 230 24.46 -6.56 1.08
CA ASP A 230 25.40 -6.45 2.18
C ASP A 230 26.06 -5.05 2.15
N GLU A 231 26.49 -4.55 3.31
CA GLU A 231 27.07 -3.21 3.43
C GLU A 231 28.35 -3.05 2.60
N ASP A 232 29.11 -4.13 2.42
CA ASP A 232 30.33 -4.16 1.61
C ASP A 232 30.08 -4.21 0.09
N GLU A 233 28.84 -4.43 -0.34
CA GLU A 233 28.40 -4.33 -1.74
C GLU A 233 28.08 -2.87 -2.16
N VAL A 234 28.03 -1.95 -1.19
CA VAL A 234 27.71 -0.53 -1.40
C VAL A 234 28.92 0.31 -1.00
N SER A 235 29.31 1.25 -1.86
CA SER A 235 30.47 2.08 -1.56
C SER A 235 30.22 3.03 -0.37
N ASP A 236 31.24 3.25 0.44
CA ASP A 236 31.18 4.10 1.63
C ASP A 236 30.68 5.52 1.35
N ASP A 237 30.99 6.07 0.17
CA ASP A 237 30.53 7.43 -0.21
C ASP A 237 29.02 7.47 -0.44
N VAL A 238 28.41 6.41 -0.91
CA VAL A 238 26.94 6.32 -1.08
C VAL A 238 26.25 6.20 0.27
N ILE A 239 26.80 5.36 1.17
CA ILE A 239 26.31 5.24 2.55
C ILE A 239 26.43 6.59 3.28
N GLN A 240 27.56 7.28 3.19
CA GLN A 240 27.76 8.60 3.78
C GLN A 240 26.77 9.65 3.21
N LYS A 241 26.46 9.54 1.92
CA LYS A 241 25.45 10.42 1.28
C LYS A 241 24.06 10.16 1.83
N ALA A 242 23.69 8.90 2.07
CA ALA A 242 22.44 8.53 2.72
C ALA A 242 22.38 9.04 4.18
N ASP A 243 23.44 8.83 4.95
CA ASP A 243 23.58 9.35 6.32
C ASP A 243 23.43 10.87 6.38
N LYS A 244 24.06 11.58 5.45
CA LYS A 244 23.96 13.04 5.36
C LYS A 244 22.52 13.47 5.07
N ALA A 245 21.87 12.81 4.12
CA ALA A 245 20.49 13.12 3.77
C ALA A 245 19.54 12.94 4.96
N LEU A 246 19.70 11.83 5.70
CA LEU A 246 18.92 11.59 6.91
C LEU A 246 19.16 12.67 7.98
N LYS A 247 20.42 13.09 8.20
CA LYS A 247 20.77 14.14 9.16
C LYS A 247 20.14 15.51 8.82
N ILE A 248 19.96 15.83 7.54
CA ILE A 248 19.29 17.06 7.12
C ILE A 248 17.84 17.06 7.60
N LEU A 249 17.13 15.94 7.49
CA LEU A 249 15.73 15.86 7.93
C LEU A 249 15.58 15.79 9.45
N ARG A 250 16.47 15.08 10.14
CA ARG A 250 16.40 14.78 11.58
C ARG A 250 17.22 15.69 12.49
N GLY A 251 18.08 16.51 11.91
CA GLY A 251 19.15 17.13 12.66
C GLY A 251 20.25 16.13 13.06
N ASN A 252 20.95 16.39 14.16
CA ASN A 252 22.15 15.60 14.54
C ASN A 252 21.85 14.22 15.17
N ARG A 253 20.66 13.65 14.99
CA ARG A 253 20.39 12.28 15.45
C ARG A 253 21.04 11.28 14.51
N THR A 254 21.77 10.31 15.07
CA THR A 254 22.37 9.21 14.33
C THR A 254 21.64 7.93 14.68
N ASP A 255 21.08 7.27 13.71
CA ASP A 255 20.55 5.91 13.87
C ASP A 255 21.53 4.94 13.22
N HIS A 256 21.44 3.70 13.65
CA HIS A 256 22.19 2.61 13.05
C HIS A 256 21.60 2.24 11.70
N LEU A 257 22.43 2.06 10.68
CA LEU A 257 22.02 1.47 9.41
C LEU A 257 21.65 0.01 9.67
N TYR A 258 20.40 -0.32 9.44
CA TYR A 258 19.82 -1.62 9.75
C TYR A 258 19.81 -2.54 8.53
N LYS A 259 19.48 -1.98 7.36
CA LYS A 259 19.31 -2.77 6.14
C LYS A 259 19.55 -1.92 4.90
N ILE A 260 20.10 -2.55 3.88
CA ILE A 260 20.20 -1.98 2.53
C ILE A 260 19.48 -2.92 1.57
N THR A 261 18.67 -2.35 0.68
CA THR A 261 17.99 -3.13 -0.36
C THR A 261 18.07 -2.44 -1.71
N ARG A 262 18.08 -3.23 -2.80
CA ARG A 262 17.88 -2.74 -4.16
C ARG A 262 16.50 -3.11 -4.64
N GLY A 263 15.69 -2.12 -4.98
CA GLY A 263 14.37 -2.27 -5.57
C GLY A 263 14.45 -2.22 -7.09
N LEU A 264 13.96 -3.26 -7.76
CA LEU A 264 13.98 -3.42 -9.21
C LEU A 264 12.57 -3.55 -9.76
N ALA A 265 12.17 -2.65 -10.65
CA ALA A 265 10.93 -2.75 -11.42
C ALA A 265 11.15 -2.13 -12.80
N ALA A 266 10.22 -2.30 -13.74
CA ALA A 266 10.37 -1.91 -15.14
C ALA A 266 10.85 -0.46 -15.38
N LYS A 267 10.59 0.45 -14.43
CA LYS A 267 10.98 1.88 -14.52
C LYS A 267 11.73 2.37 -13.28
N TRP A 268 12.08 1.48 -12.38
CA TRP A 268 12.67 1.81 -11.10
C TRP A 268 13.83 0.89 -10.81
N ASP A 269 14.99 1.47 -10.56
CA ASP A 269 16.16 0.81 -10.04
C ASP A 269 16.69 1.70 -8.93
N VAL A 270 16.34 1.36 -7.70
CA VAL A 270 16.60 2.19 -6.54
C VAL A 270 17.33 1.42 -5.46
N ILE A 271 18.15 2.12 -4.69
CA ILE A 271 18.74 1.63 -3.47
C ILE A 271 18.06 2.29 -2.28
N THR A 272 17.66 1.49 -1.30
CA THR A 272 16.98 1.95 -0.09
C THR A 272 17.84 1.60 1.12
N PHE A 273 18.10 2.60 1.95
CA PHE A 273 18.77 2.50 3.24
C PHE A 273 17.71 2.61 4.33
N GLU A 274 17.66 1.63 5.21
CA GLU A 274 16.76 1.59 6.36
C GLU A 274 17.57 1.77 7.63
N TYR A 275 17.17 2.72 8.49
CA TYR A 275 17.85 3.05 9.73
C TYR A 275 16.93 2.86 10.92
N GLY A 276 17.49 2.46 12.06
CA GLY A 276 16.79 2.31 13.34
C GLY A 276 17.13 1.03 14.08
N ASP A 277 16.55 0.89 15.26
CA ASP A 277 16.71 -0.31 16.10
C ASP A 277 15.59 -1.31 15.80
N ASN A 278 15.81 -2.23 14.89
CA ASN A 278 14.85 -3.25 14.49
C ASN A 278 13.59 -2.74 13.75
N GLU A 279 12.63 -3.63 13.61
CA GLU A 279 11.38 -3.51 12.86
C GLU A 279 10.51 -2.26 13.17
N ASN A 280 10.90 -1.43 14.13
CA ASN A 280 10.10 -0.33 14.67
C ASN A 280 10.62 1.08 14.37
N GLY A 281 11.85 1.21 13.92
CA GLY A 281 12.40 2.53 13.74
C GLY A 281 12.67 2.80 12.30
N VAL A 282 11.89 3.62 11.70
CA VAL A 282 12.00 3.57 10.32
C VAL A 282 12.25 4.92 9.74
N CYS A 283 13.55 5.20 9.64
CA CYS A 283 14.00 6.21 8.73
C CYS A 283 14.44 5.51 7.46
N THR A 284 14.05 6.03 6.33
CA THR A 284 14.44 5.51 5.02
C THR A 284 15.06 6.59 4.17
N VAL A 285 16.11 6.20 3.43
CA VAL A 285 16.68 7.02 2.37
C VAL A 285 16.64 6.23 1.08
N ILE A 286 16.06 6.79 0.05
CA ILE A 286 15.92 6.15 -1.26
C ILE A 286 16.73 6.95 -2.27
N MET A 287 17.58 6.27 -3.03
CA MET A 287 18.38 6.85 -4.11
C MET A 287 18.19 6.06 -5.40
N ASP A 288 18.39 6.68 -6.54
CA ASP A 288 18.57 5.97 -7.80
C ASP A 288 19.84 5.09 -7.71
N TYR A 289 19.72 3.82 -8.09
CA TYR A 289 20.82 2.86 -7.95
C TYR A 289 22.01 3.16 -8.85
N SER A 290 21.75 3.68 -10.05
CA SER A 290 22.78 3.92 -11.07
C SER A 290 23.50 5.24 -10.91
N THR A 291 22.75 6.31 -10.54
CA THR A 291 23.28 7.67 -10.43
C THR A 291 23.61 8.07 -8.99
N HIS A 292 23.08 7.32 -8.03
CA HIS A 292 23.11 7.65 -6.60
C HIS A 292 22.50 9.04 -6.31
N GLU A 293 21.59 9.51 -7.16
CA GLU A 293 20.82 10.70 -6.86
C GLU A 293 19.77 10.41 -5.79
N LEU A 294 19.66 11.32 -4.84
CA LEU A 294 18.67 11.23 -3.77
C LEU A 294 17.25 11.41 -4.36
N LEU A 295 16.38 10.46 -4.06
CA LEU A 295 14.98 10.49 -4.48
C LEU A 295 14.04 10.81 -3.32
N GLN A 296 14.27 10.26 -2.13
CA GLN A 296 13.41 10.44 -0.98
C GLN A 296 14.17 10.23 0.32
N VAL A 297 13.77 11.00 1.33
CA VAL A 297 14.14 10.79 2.74
C VAL A 297 12.87 10.78 3.57
N GLU A 298 12.78 9.86 4.52
CA GLU A 298 11.64 9.74 5.43
C GLU A 298 12.10 9.38 6.84
N ASP A 299 11.53 10.04 7.84
CA ASP A 299 11.70 9.73 9.25
C ASP A 299 10.35 9.58 9.96
N ASN A 300 9.88 8.34 10.01
CA ASN A 300 8.60 8.04 10.64
C ASN A 300 8.59 8.28 12.16
N SER A 301 9.73 8.47 12.80
CA SER A 301 9.78 8.83 14.22
C SER A 301 9.29 10.26 14.46
N LEU A 302 9.33 11.12 13.44
CA LEU A 302 8.79 12.48 13.47
C LEU A 302 7.29 12.52 13.15
N TYR A 303 6.74 11.42 12.66
CA TYR A 303 5.31 11.23 12.56
C TYR A 303 4.74 11.09 13.97
N ILE A 304 4.26 12.20 14.51
CA ILE A 304 3.59 12.19 15.80
C ILE A 304 2.19 11.65 15.57
N GLU A 305 2.02 10.38 15.93
CA GLU A 305 0.73 9.72 15.90
C GLU A 305 -0.24 10.47 16.81
N GLY A 306 -1.18 11.20 16.22
CA GLY A 306 -2.30 11.74 16.95
C GLY A 306 -3.04 10.59 17.62
N SER A 307 -3.37 10.68 18.89
CA SER A 307 -4.14 9.62 19.54
C SER A 307 -5.37 9.32 18.70
N TYR A 308 -5.60 8.04 18.44
CA TYR A 308 -6.76 7.56 17.66
C TYR A 308 -8.11 7.80 18.36
N ASP A 309 -8.14 8.69 19.33
CA ASP A 309 -9.37 9.18 19.91
C ASP A 309 -10.09 10.03 18.85
N SER A 310 -11.25 9.56 18.40
CA SER A 310 -11.99 10.11 17.25
C SER A 310 -12.31 11.61 17.36
N GLY A 311 -12.33 12.17 18.57
CA GLY A 311 -12.48 13.62 18.81
C GLY A 311 -11.22 14.42 18.51
N ILE A 312 -10.06 13.90 18.88
CA ILE A 312 -8.78 14.58 18.71
C ILE A 312 -8.31 14.59 17.26
N ARG A 313 -8.62 13.52 16.52
CA ARG A 313 -8.26 13.40 15.10
C ARG A 313 -8.87 14.51 14.25
N GLY A 314 -10.14 14.81 14.43
CA GLY A 314 -10.82 15.88 13.66
C GLY A 314 -10.22 17.25 13.91
N GLU A 315 -9.77 17.54 15.13
CA GLU A 315 -9.08 18.82 15.46
C GLU A 315 -7.68 18.88 14.83
N GLN A 316 -6.93 17.78 14.84
CA GLN A 316 -5.61 17.71 14.23
C GLN A 316 -5.69 17.81 12.69
N ASP A 317 -6.61 17.11 12.07
CA ASP A 317 -6.86 17.20 10.63
C ASP A 317 -7.20 18.63 10.23
N THR A 318 -8.04 19.30 11.00
CA THR A 318 -8.40 20.70 10.79
C THR A 318 -7.18 21.61 10.91
N LYS A 319 -6.32 21.39 11.91
CA LYS A 319 -5.09 22.15 12.12
C LYS A 319 -4.11 21.97 10.96
N LEU A 320 -3.91 20.72 10.48
CA LEU A 320 -3.05 20.42 9.33
C LEU A 320 -3.54 21.10 8.06
N LEU A 321 -4.84 21.08 7.80
CA LEU A 321 -5.44 21.75 6.64
C LEU A 321 -5.35 23.29 6.73
N ALA A 322 -5.42 23.84 7.94
CA ALA A 322 -5.37 25.28 8.19
C ALA A 322 -3.94 25.87 8.16
N MET A 323 -2.88 25.04 8.11
CA MET A 323 -1.52 25.54 8.03
C MET A 323 -1.31 26.39 6.77
N ASP A 324 -0.60 27.51 6.93
CA ASP A 324 -0.31 28.44 5.86
C ASP A 324 0.66 27.85 4.84
N ASN A 325 0.28 27.87 3.56
CA ASN A 325 1.07 27.28 2.47
C ASN A 325 2.42 27.99 2.29
N ALA A 326 2.47 29.32 2.43
CA ALA A 326 3.71 30.06 2.24
C ALA A 326 4.71 29.77 3.37
N LYS A 327 4.20 29.59 4.60
CA LYS A 327 5.02 29.18 5.73
C LYS A 327 5.56 27.77 5.55
N LEU A 328 4.72 26.83 5.12
CA LEU A 328 5.16 25.46 4.81
C LEU A 328 6.18 25.45 3.68
N GLN A 329 5.95 26.21 2.61
CA GLN A 329 6.89 26.32 1.49
C GLN A 329 8.25 26.90 1.93
N SER A 330 8.26 27.95 2.75
CA SER A 330 9.49 28.54 3.28
C SER A 330 10.28 27.56 4.17
N SER A 331 9.59 26.75 4.97
CA SER A 331 10.23 25.71 5.78
C SER A 331 10.74 24.54 4.92
N ALA A 332 9.96 24.12 3.92
CA ALA A 332 10.36 23.08 2.98
C ALA A 332 11.53 23.50 2.10
N ALA A 333 11.63 24.80 1.74
CA ALA A 333 12.66 25.32 0.85
C ALA A 333 14.08 25.08 1.39
N VAL A 334 14.29 25.27 2.70
CA VAL A 334 15.58 25.00 3.34
C VAL A 334 15.97 23.53 3.21
N ILE A 335 15.03 22.63 3.50
CA ILE A 335 15.26 21.19 3.45
C ILE A 335 15.48 20.74 2.00
N ALA A 336 14.69 21.23 1.05
CA ALA A 336 14.79 20.90 -0.37
C ALA A 336 16.11 21.36 -1.00
N ASP A 337 16.61 22.55 -0.61
CA ASP A 337 17.91 23.05 -1.05
C ASP A 337 19.05 22.18 -0.52
N GLU A 338 19.02 21.83 0.76
CA GLU A 338 20.04 20.97 1.38
C GLU A 338 20.03 19.52 0.87
N LEU A 339 18.84 18.94 0.63
CA LEU A 339 18.69 17.55 0.16
C LEU A 339 18.94 17.41 -1.34
N PHE A 340 18.35 18.29 -2.13
CA PHE A 340 18.26 18.11 -3.59
C PHE A 340 18.93 19.24 -4.39
N GLY A 341 19.41 20.32 -3.72
CA GLY A 341 19.89 21.53 -4.40
C GLY A 341 18.76 22.28 -5.13
N ILE A 342 17.53 22.13 -4.67
CA ILE A 342 16.34 22.70 -5.30
C ILE A 342 15.81 23.88 -4.50
N ARG A 343 15.68 25.05 -5.18
CA ARG A 343 15.09 26.24 -4.59
C ARG A 343 13.59 26.25 -4.85
N LEU A 344 12.79 26.26 -3.79
CA LEU A 344 11.32 26.19 -3.88
C LEU A 344 10.64 27.57 -4.02
N GLU A 345 11.38 28.67 -4.08
CA GLU A 345 10.79 30.02 -4.13
C GLU A 345 9.88 30.23 -5.36
N ASP A 346 10.27 29.64 -6.48
CA ASP A 346 9.53 29.74 -7.76
C ASP A 346 8.53 28.60 -7.97
N TYR A 347 8.46 27.64 -7.04
CA TYR A 347 7.56 26.50 -7.16
C TYR A 347 6.14 26.86 -6.69
N THR A 348 5.15 26.26 -7.31
CA THR A 348 3.75 26.43 -6.93
C THR A 348 3.25 25.25 -6.09
N VAL A 349 2.45 25.56 -5.08
CA VAL A 349 1.73 24.50 -4.34
C VAL A 349 0.60 23.97 -5.20
N VAL A 350 0.68 22.72 -5.63
CA VAL A 350 -0.30 22.09 -6.54
C VAL A 350 -1.23 21.12 -5.82
N ASN A 351 -0.83 20.59 -4.68
CA ASN A 351 -1.65 19.71 -3.88
C ASN A 351 -1.31 19.88 -2.40
N LYS A 352 -2.34 20.03 -1.58
CA LYS A 352 -2.23 19.97 -0.12
C LYS A 352 -3.40 19.16 0.42
N THR A 353 -3.05 18.15 1.17
CA THR A 353 -3.98 17.29 1.89
C THR A 353 -3.60 17.25 3.37
N ILE A 354 -4.27 16.43 4.16
CA ILE A 354 -3.96 16.26 5.58
C ILE A 354 -2.52 15.73 5.71
N GLY A 355 -1.61 16.56 6.21
CA GLY A 355 -0.21 16.20 6.45
C GLY A 355 0.67 16.02 5.21
N ASN A 356 0.19 16.35 4.00
CA ASN A 356 0.98 16.26 2.77
C ASN A 356 0.87 17.55 1.94
N ILE A 357 1.95 17.91 1.28
CA ILE A 357 2.02 19.04 0.38
C ILE A 357 2.93 18.73 -0.81
N SER A 358 2.55 19.20 -1.99
CA SER A 358 3.35 19.05 -3.20
C SER A 358 3.66 20.40 -3.82
N PHE A 359 4.91 20.56 -4.26
CA PHE A 359 5.42 21.74 -4.93
C PHE A 359 5.83 21.37 -6.36
N GLU A 360 5.31 22.06 -7.34
CA GLU A 360 5.59 21.82 -8.76
C GLU A 360 6.52 22.90 -9.31
N SER A 361 7.55 22.47 -10.06
CA SER A 361 8.49 23.39 -10.69
C SER A 361 7.79 24.27 -11.75
N PRO A 362 8.31 25.47 -12.06
CA PRO A 362 7.76 26.33 -13.10
C PRO A 362 7.72 25.67 -14.49
N SER A 363 8.63 24.73 -14.76
CA SER A 363 8.66 23.95 -16.00
C SER A 363 7.68 22.78 -16.00
N GLY A 364 7.16 22.36 -14.85
CA GLY A 364 6.36 21.16 -14.70
C GLY A 364 7.15 19.83 -14.70
N ASP A 365 8.48 19.88 -14.89
CA ASP A 365 9.32 18.69 -15.02
C ASP A 365 9.57 17.96 -13.69
N PHE A 366 9.46 18.68 -12.60
CA PHE A 366 9.75 18.17 -11.26
C PHE A 366 8.67 18.54 -10.26
N ARG A 367 8.45 17.63 -9.37
CA ARG A 367 7.59 17.84 -8.19
C ARG A 367 8.34 17.42 -6.93
N ILE A 368 8.26 18.24 -5.89
CA ILE A 368 8.69 17.88 -4.55
C ILE A 368 7.44 17.51 -3.76
N ASN A 369 7.38 16.28 -3.28
CA ASN A 369 6.34 15.80 -2.39
C ASN A 369 6.90 15.77 -0.97
N ALA A 370 6.17 16.34 -0.02
CA ALA A 370 6.60 16.40 1.35
C ALA A 370 5.45 16.05 2.29
N ALA A 371 5.77 15.38 3.38
CA ALA A 371 4.84 15.09 4.45
C ALA A 371 5.28 15.80 5.74
N PHE A 372 4.31 16.33 6.48
CA PHE A 372 4.54 17.10 7.69
C PHE A 372 3.54 16.73 8.79
N ASN A 373 3.98 16.85 10.04
CA ASN A 373 3.16 16.59 11.20
C ASN A 373 2.35 17.84 11.63
N TYR A 374 1.50 17.71 12.65
CA TYR A 374 0.66 18.82 13.15
C TYR A 374 1.42 19.96 13.84
N GLU A 375 2.73 19.84 13.99
CA GLU A 375 3.63 20.93 14.41
C GLU A 375 4.23 21.68 13.21
N GLY A 376 4.00 21.16 11.99
CA GLY A 376 4.56 21.67 10.74
C GLY A 376 6.00 21.22 10.49
N VAL A 377 6.45 20.18 11.21
CA VAL A 377 7.76 19.57 11.00
C VAL A 377 7.65 18.55 9.87
N PHE A 378 8.49 18.68 8.88
CA PHE A 378 8.57 17.75 7.77
C PHE A 378 9.26 16.46 8.23
N TYR A 379 8.62 15.32 7.95
CA TYR A 379 9.15 13.98 8.24
C TYR A 379 9.38 13.14 6.99
N SER A 380 8.93 13.60 5.84
CA SER A 380 9.24 12.98 4.55
C SER A 380 9.38 14.05 3.49
N MET A 381 10.37 13.88 2.60
CA MET A 381 10.56 14.73 1.43
C MET A 381 11.12 13.90 0.28
N GLY A 382 10.49 13.99 -0.88
CA GLY A 382 10.88 13.24 -2.06
C GLY A 382 10.76 14.06 -3.33
N ARG A 383 11.67 13.77 -4.28
CA ARG A 383 11.69 14.34 -5.63
C ARG A 383 11.03 13.37 -6.61
N GLN A 384 10.09 13.86 -7.37
CA GLN A 384 9.44 13.11 -8.43
C GLN A 384 9.67 13.81 -9.77
N ILE A 385 10.16 13.06 -10.76
CA ILE A 385 10.21 13.51 -12.13
C ILE A 385 8.82 13.35 -12.71
N THR A 386 8.19 14.44 -13.15
CA THR A 386 6.93 14.42 -13.86
C THR A 386 7.27 14.27 -15.34
N THR A 387 7.16 13.07 -15.91
CA THR A 387 7.17 12.94 -17.37
C THR A 387 5.94 13.65 -17.92
N PRO A 388 6.06 14.59 -18.87
CA PRO A 388 4.89 15.12 -19.55
C PRO A 388 4.14 13.96 -20.21
N GLU A 389 2.81 13.96 -20.06
CA GLU A 389 1.88 12.99 -20.68
C GLU A 389 1.91 13.08 -22.21
#